data_bec50b6966f044b0aaa18e91de4bc90b
#
_entry.id   bec50b6966f044b0aaa18e91de4bc90b
#
_cell.length_a   1.000
_cell.length_b   1.000
_cell.length_c   1.000
_cell.angle_alpha   90.00
_cell.angle_beta   90.00
_cell.angle_gamma   90.00
#
_symmetry.space_group_name_H-M   'P 1'
#
loop_
_entity.id
_entity.type
_entity.pdbx_description
1 polymer ?
#
loop_
_entity_poly.entity_id
_entity_poly.type
_entity_poly.pdbx_seq_one_letter_code
_entity_poly.pdbx_strand_id
1 'polypeptide(L)'
;MLEARAAMLARIRAFFAAAGVLEVETPLLSRAAVTDPALTSLAVRPGTGVAGGYLHTSPEFAMKRLLAAGSGPIYQICKVFRDDERGRWHHPEFSLLEWYRPGWDYQRLIDEVAALVRAALDRPALAVERVSYRALFRDGLGIDPWDTSVAALRDCARRVGIGGVEGLELDRDGWLDLLLSHRLESGLGRGRLSFVHDYPPSQAALARVRPGAAPVAERFELYVEGVELANGFQELTDAAEQRARFDADLDWRRANGQAEVPADVHFLAALEAGLPESAGVALGLDRLLMIATGAPDIDAVLAFPVERA
;
A
#
# COMPACT_ATOMS: atom_id res chain seq x y z
N MET A 1 -23.94 -10.25 2.77
CA MET A 1 -22.60 -9.66 2.97
C MET A 1 -21.74 -10.43 3.99
N LEU A 2 -22.23 -10.71 5.21
CA LEU A 2 -21.47 -11.44 6.25
C LEU A 2 -21.00 -12.82 5.77
N GLU A 3 -21.84 -13.61 5.14
CA GLU A 3 -21.47 -14.93 4.59
C GLU A 3 -20.40 -14.83 3.49
N ALA A 4 -20.52 -13.83 2.60
CA ALA A 4 -19.53 -13.61 1.54
C ALA A 4 -18.14 -13.27 2.12
N ARG A 5 -18.11 -12.40 3.15
CA ARG A 5 -16.88 -12.09 3.89
C ARG A 5 -16.30 -13.33 4.56
N ALA A 6 -17.12 -14.10 5.27
CA ALA A 6 -16.66 -15.32 5.96
C ALA A 6 -16.09 -16.35 4.98
N ALA A 7 -16.75 -16.57 3.84
CA ALA A 7 -16.30 -17.47 2.80
C ALA A 7 -14.97 -16.99 2.15
N MET A 8 -14.84 -15.68 1.88
CA MET A 8 -13.60 -15.11 1.35
C MET A 8 -12.44 -15.29 2.34
N LEU A 9 -12.63 -14.97 3.62
CA LEU A 9 -11.61 -15.14 4.64
C LEU A 9 -11.21 -16.61 4.82
N ALA A 10 -12.16 -17.54 4.74
CA ALA A 10 -11.86 -18.97 4.79
C ALA A 10 -10.97 -19.42 3.61
N ARG A 11 -11.24 -18.94 2.39
CA ARG A 11 -10.41 -19.22 1.20
C ARG A 11 -9.00 -18.64 1.35
N ILE A 12 -8.86 -17.42 1.85
CA ILE A 12 -7.55 -16.78 2.10
C ILE A 12 -6.75 -17.59 3.12
N ARG A 13 -7.34 -17.98 4.24
CA ARG A 13 -6.66 -18.81 5.25
C ARG A 13 -6.26 -20.19 4.71
N ALA A 14 -7.12 -20.84 3.93
CA ALA A 14 -6.80 -22.08 3.29
C ALA A 14 -5.63 -21.96 2.30
N PHE A 15 -5.57 -20.86 1.56
CA PHE A 15 -4.46 -20.57 0.64
C PHE A 15 -3.14 -20.46 1.38
N PHE A 16 -3.05 -19.67 2.44
CA PHE A 16 -1.81 -19.51 3.23
C PHE A 16 -1.43 -20.79 4.01
N ALA A 17 -2.41 -21.53 4.53
CA ALA A 17 -2.16 -22.80 5.17
C ALA A 17 -1.51 -23.82 4.20
N ALA A 18 -2.02 -23.89 2.96
CA ALA A 18 -1.44 -24.73 1.91
C ALA A 18 -0.04 -24.27 1.48
N ALA A 19 0.25 -22.95 1.56
CA ALA A 19 1.55 -22.38 1.24
C ALA A 19 2.56 -22.42 2.41
N GLY A 20 2.18 -22.91 3.59
CA GLY A 20 3.03 -22.98 4.78
C GLY A 20 3.38 -21.60 5.34
N VAL A 21 2.49 -20.60 5.21
CA VAL A 21 2.66 -19.25 5.74
C VAL A 21 1.94 -19.15 7.09
N LEU A 22 2.61 -18.70 8.13
CA LEU A 22 2.09 -18.63 9.49
C LEU A 22 1.16 -17.41 9.67
N GLU A 23 -0.07 -17.61 10.18
CA GLU A 23 -0.92 -16.50 10.64
C GLU A 23 -0.37 -15.93 11.94
N VAL A 24 -0.18 -14.60 12.00
CA VAL A 24 0.34 -13.91 13.18
C VAL A 24 -0.60 -12.78 13.59
N GLU A 25 -0.46 -12.33 14.83
CA GLU A 25 -1.11 -11.14 15.35
C GLU A 25 -0.05 -10.16 15.89
N THR A 26 -0.25 -8.88 15.64
CA THR A 26 0.56 -7.79 16.19
C THR A 26 -0.33 -6.73 16.85
N PRO A 27 0.21 -5.92 17.78
CA PRO A 27 -0.57 -4.88 18.42
C PRO A 27 -1.15 -3.85 17.43
N LEU A 28 -2.41 -3.48 17.61
CA LEU A 28 -3.04 -2.38 16.86
C LEU A 28 -2.61 -1.01 17.39
N LEU A 29 -2.29 -0.93 18.68
CA LEU A 29 -1.83 0.29 19.35
C LEU A 29 -0.30 0.31 19.39
N SER A 30 0.31 1.31 18.77
CA SER A 30 1.75 1.54 18.70
C SER A 30 2.14 2.80 19.46
N ARG A 31 3.38 2.86 19.94
CA ARG A 31 3.98 4.09 20.47
C ARG A 31 4.48 5.02 19.36
N ALA A 32 4.69 4.48 18.18
CA ALA A 32 5.12 5.20 16.99
C ALA A 32 3.97 5.33 15.99
N ALA A 33 4.04 6.37 15.16
CA ALA A 33 3.15 6.57 14.02
C ALA A 33 3.91 6.33 12.72
N VAL A 34 3.17 6.23 11.60
CA VAL A 34 3.75 6.29 10.27
C VAL A 34 4.31 7.68 10.01
N THR A 35 5.52 7.77 9.46
CA THR A 35 6.16 9.06 9.14
C THR A 35 5.68 9.62 7.80
N ASP A 36 5.25 8.75 6.88
CA ASP A 36 4.76 9.13 5.54
C ASP A 36 3.75 10.29 5.62
N PRO A 37 4.05 11.45 4.97
CA PRO A 37 3.17 12.61 5.00
C PRO A 37 1.79 12.40 4.38
N ALA A 38 1.64 11.41 3.50
CA ALA A 38 0.37 11.08 2.86
C ALA A 38 -0.58 10.28 3.77
N LEU A 39 -0.08 9.77 4.92
CA LEU A 39 -0.86 8.96 5.85
C LEU A 39 -0.96 9.64 7.22
N THR A 40 -2.17 9.65 7.77
CA THR A 40 -2.42 10.18 9.12
C THR A 40 -2.85 9.06 10.06
N SER A 41 -2.04 8.82 11.11
CA SER A 41 -2.37 7.85 12.17
C SER A 41 -3.35 8.44 13.17
N LEU A 42 -4.38 7.70 13.56
CA LEU A 42 -5.28 8.07 14.65
C LEU A 42 -4.55 8.05 16.00
N ALA A 43 -4.52 9.19 16.68
CA ALA A 43 -3.88 9.31 17.98
C ALA A 43 -4.81 8.81 19.11
N VAL A 44 -4.27 8.01 20.01
CA VAL A 44 -4.93 7.53 21.24
C VAL A 44 -4.47 8.34 22.42
N ARG A 45 -5.40 8.97 23.13
CA ARG A 45 -5.08 9.77 24.33
C ARG A 45 -4.61 8.89 25.49
N PRO A 46 -3.66 9.39 26.31
CA PRO A 46 -3.30 8.71 27.55
C PRO A 46 -4.52 8.54 28.46
N GLY A 47 -4.59 7.37 29.11
CA GLY A 47 -5.61 7.05 30.10
C GLY A 47 -5.00 6.35 31.32
N THR A 48 -5.83 5.97 32.30
CA THR A 48 -5.36 5.18 33.42
C THR A 48 -4.87 3.80 32.95
N GLY A 49 -3.57 3.58 33.01
CA GLY A 49 -2.92 2.33 32.59
C GLY A 49 -2.47 2.27 31.13
N VAL A 50 -2.72 3.33 30.32
CA VAL A 50 -2.24 3.41 28.94
C VAL A 50 -1.52 4.74 28.72
N ALA A 51 -0.27 4.68 28.25
CA ALA A 51 0.56 5.87 28.02
C ALA A 51 0.12 6.73 26.82
N GLY A 52 -0.93 6.33 26.09
CA GLY A 52 -1.29 6.89 24.78
C GLY A 52 -0.49 6.23 23.66
N GLY A 53 -0.70 6.68 22.43
CA GLY A 53 -0.04 6.14 21.24
C GLY A 53 -0.83 6.43 19.99
N TYR A 54 -0.65 5.57 18.99
CA TYR A 54 -1.29 5.67 17.68
C TYR A 54 -1.87 4.32 17.27
N LEU A 55 -3.05 4.33 16.69
CA LEU A 55 -3.55 3.15 15.98
C LEU A 55 -2.77 3.01 14.66
N HIS A 56 -2.35 1.80 14.35
CA HIS A 56 -1.48 1.56 13.20
C HIS A 56 -2.24 1.72 11.86
N THR A 57 -1.56 2.24 10.86
CA THR A 57 -2.07 2.37 9.49
C THR A 57 -1.82 1.10 8.66
N SER A 58 -0.94 0.21 9.15
CA SER A 58 -0.57 -1.11 8.65
C SER A 58 0.18 -1.85 9.77
N PRO A 59 0.18 -3.19 9.82
CA PRO A 59 0.99 -3.98 10.75
C PRO A 59 2.47 -4.08 10.34
N GLU A 60 2.90 -3.44 9.26
CA GLU A 60 4.21 -3.58 8.60
C GLU A 60 5.39 -3.55 9.55
N PHE A 61 5.53 -2.49 10.37
CA PHE A 61 6.69 -2.34 11.25
C PHE A 61 6.79 -3.47 12.28
N ALA A 62 5.66 -3.90 12.83
CA ALA A 62 5.61 -4.99 13.79
C ALA A 62 5.88 -6.35 13.12
N MET A 63 5.32 -6.59 11.92
CA MET A 63 5.56 -7.82 11.16
C MET A 63 7.02 -7.93 10.69
N LYS A 64 7.63 -6.84 10.22
CA LYS A 64 9.06 -6.82 9.86
C LYS A 64 9.97 -7.11 11.07
N ARG A 65 9.57 -6.69 12.27
CA ARG A 65 10.28 -7.08 13.51
C ARG A 65 10.19 -8.58 13.78
N LEU A 66 9.05 -9.22 13.49
CA LEU A 66 8.92 -10.67 13.56
C LEU A 66 9.82 -11.39 12.53
N LEU A 67 9.93 -10.85 11.30
CA LEU A 67 10.85 -11.37 10.28
C LEU A 67 12.31 -11.28 10.73
N ALA A 68 12.72 -10.14 11.29
CA ALA A 68 14.06 -9.96 11.84
C ALA A 68 14.35 -10.91 13.02
N ALA A 69 13.32 -11.28 13.77
CA ALA A 69 13.41 -12.30 14.84
C ALA A 69 13.36 -13.77 14.32
N GLY A 70 13.28 -13.98 13.00
CA GLY A 70 13.35 -15.32 12.40
C GLY A 70 12.01 -16.06 12.31
N SER A 71 10.88 -15.37 12.25
CA SER A 71 9.54 -16.00 12.15
C SER A 71 9.34 -16.85 10.89
N GLY A 72 10.14 -16.65 9.84
CA GLY A 72 9.86 -17.20 8.52
C GLY A 72 8.70 -16.48 7.80
N PRO A 73 8.07 -17.11 6.80
CA PRO A 73 6.95 -16.50 6.08
C PRO A 73 5.72 -16.35 6.97
N ILE A 74 5.17 -15.14 7.03
CA ILE A 74 4.03 -14.78 7.89
C ILE A 74 2.97 -14.00 7.14
N TYR A 75 1.71 -14.08 7.60
CA TYR A 75 0.63 -13.20 7.18
C TYR A 75 -0.22 -12.77 8.38
N GLN A 76 -0.91 -11.65 8.23
CA GLN A 76 -1.85 -11.13 9.22
C GLN A 76 -3.10 -10.59 8.55
N ILE A 77 -4.26 -10.87 9.14
CA ILE A 77 -5.53 -10.21 8.82
C ILE A 77 -5.87 -9.35 10.03
N CYS A 78 -5.90 -8.04 9.86
CA CYS A 78 -6.19 -7.13 10.98
C CYS A 78 -7.01 -5.91 10.55
N LYS A 79 -7.51 -5.17 11.54
CA LYS A 79 -8.00 -3.82 11.34
C LYS A 79 -6.83 -2.85 11.28
N VAL A 80 -6.95 -1.86 10.41
CA VAL A 80 -6.02 -0.73 10.29
C VAL A 80 -6.82 0.57 10.29
N PHE A 81 -6.14 1.67 10.63
CA PHE A 81 -6.79 2.94 10.91
C PHE A 81 -6.04 4.07 10.20
N ARG A 82 -6.76 4.86 9.41
CA ARG A 82 -6.21 6.02 8.72
C ARG A 82 -7.17 7.18 8.89
N ASP A 83 -6.69 8.26 9.46
CA ASP A 83 -7.49 9.48 9.63
C ASP A 83 -7.71 10.16 8.28
N ASP A 84 -8.78 10.95 8.19
CA ASP A 84 -9.18 11.69 6.99
C ASP A 84 -9.52 10.82 5.74
N GLU A 85 -9.48 9.48 5.84
CA GLU A 85 -9.87 8.58 4.77
C GLU A 85 -11.37 8.24 4.81
N ARG A 86 -12.18 9.07 4.16
CA ARG A 86 -13.64 8.85 4.01
C ARG A 86 -14.10 9.07 2.57
N GLY A 87 -14.68 8.04 1.96
CA GLY A 87 -15.15 8.12 0.58
C GLY A 87 -15.70 6.78 0.07
N ARG A 88 -15.96 6.72 -1.22
CA ARG A 88 -16.51 5.52 -1.87
C ARG A 88 -15.69 4.27 -1.61
N TRP A 89 -14.35 4.38 -1.63
CA TRP A 89 -13.38 3.31 -1.52
C TRP A 89 -12.61 3.33 -0.20
N HIS A 90 -12.90 4.30 0.68
CA HIS A 90 -12.15 4.59 1.88
C HIS A 90 -13.05 4.66 3.11
N HIS A 91 -12.55 4.13 4.22
CA HIS A 91 -13.16 4.18 5.53
C HIS A 91 -12.05 4.30 6.58
N PRO A 92 -12.21 5.11 7.65
CA PRO A 92 -11.14 5.34 8.63
C PRO A 92 -10.69 4.07 9.37
N GLU A 93 -11.54 3.07 9.46
CA GLU A 93 -11.22 1.72 9.93
C GLU A 93 -11.57 0.71 8.85
N PHE A 94 -10.60 -0.07 8.38
CA PHE A 94 -10.82 -1.10 7.37
C PHE A 94 -10.01 -2.37 7.66
N SER A 95 -10.26 -3.43 6.91
CA SER A 95 -9.56 -4.71 7.08
C SER A 95 -8.48 -4.84 6.03
N LEU A 96 -7.27 -5.16 6.50
CA LEU A 96 -6.09 -5.40 5.68
C LEU A 96 -5.64 -6.85 5.82
N LEU A 97 -5.20 -7.42 4.72
CA LEU A 97 -4.39 -8.63 4.67
C LEU A 97 -2.98 -8.21 4.30
N GLU A 98 -2.00 -8.57 5.11
CA GLU A 98 -0.60 -8.26 4.84
C GLU A 98 0.26 -9.49 5.04
N TRP A 99 1.24 -9.73 4.14
CA TRP A 99 2.12 -10.89 4.25
C TRP A 99 3.49 -10.65 3.68
N TYR A 100 4.44 -11.46 4.13
CA TYR A 100 5.86 -11.37 3.80
C TYR A 100 6.44 -12.73 3.45
N ARG A 101 7.32 -12.75 2.44
CA ARG A 101 7.98 -13.95 1.92
C ARG A 101 9.50 -13.77 1.94
N PRO A 102 10.18 -14.21 3.03
CA PRO A 102 11.64 -14.21 3.08
C PRO A 102 12.26 -15.03 1.93
N GLY A 103 13.33 -14.48 1.34
CA GLY A 103 14.04 -15.10 0.23
C GLY A 103 13.35 -15.00 -1.13
N TRP A 104 12.23 -14.28 -1.22
CA TRP A 104 11.56 -14.04 -2.50
C TRP A 104 11.85 -12.62 -3.01
N ASP A 105 11.83 -12.49 -4.34
CA ASP A 105 11.75 -11.20 -4.99
C ASP A 105 10.28 -10.76 -5.19
N TYR A 106 10.07 -9.47 -5.45
CA TYR A 106 8.74 -8.91 -5.63
C TYR A 106 8.05 -9.42 -6.90
N GLN A 107 8.78 -9.86 -7.92
CA GLN A 107 8.20 -10.43 -9.14
C GLN A 107 7.53 -11.79 -8.86
N ARG A 108 8.16 -12.62 -8.03
CA ARG A 108 7.57 -13.87 -7.54
C ARG A 108 6.37 -13.61 -6.64
N LEU A 109 6.45 -12.55 -5.82
CA LEU A 109 5.34 -12.15 -4.96
C LEU A 109 4.13 -11.72 -5.80
N ILE A 110 4.31 -11.01 -6.92
CA ILE A 110 3.22 -10.67 -7.88
C ILE A 110 2.48 -11.94 -8.33
N ASP A 111 3.17 -13.04 -8.62
CA ASP A 111 2.52 -14.31 -8.99
C ASP A 111 1.68 -14.88 -7.85
N GLU A 112 2.15 -14.81 -6.61
CA GLU A 112 1.40 -15.26 -5.44
C GLU A 112 0.18 -14.38 -5.17
N VAL A 113 0.31 -13.04 -5.29
CA VAL A 113 -0.82 -12.11 -5.19
C VAL A 113 -1.89 -12.44 -6.22
N ALA A 114 -1.50 -12.69 -7.47
CA ALA A 114 -2.43 -13.07 -8.52
C ALA A 114 -3.15 -14.40 -8.20
N ALA A 115 -2.42 -15.40 -7.71
CA ALA A 115 -2.99 -16.68 -7.30
C ALA A 115 -3.96 -16.53 -6.11
N LEU A 116 -3.58 -15.76 -5.09
CA LEU A 116 -4.40 -15.47 -3.93
C LEU A 116 -5.71 -14.76 -4.30
N VAL A 117 -5.63 -13.71 -5.13
CA VAL A 117 -6.81 -12.93 -5.54
C VAL A 117 -7.76 -13.78 -6.38
N ARG A 118 -7.22 -14.61 -7.29
CA ARG A 118 -8.02 -15.60 -8.04
C ARG A 118 -8.77 -16.56 -7.10
N ALA A 119 -8.08 -17.10 -6.09
CA ALA A 119 -8.69 -17.99 -5.10
C ALA A 119 -9.72 -17.26 -4.23
N ALA A 120 -9.40 -16.07 -3.74
CA ALA A 120 -10.29 -15.27 -2.90
C ALA A 120 -11.59 -14.87 -3.62
N LEU A 121 -11.50 -14.50 -4.89
CA LEU A 121 -12.64 -14.13 -5.75
C LEU A 121 -13.38 -15.35 -6.33
N ASP A 122 -12.82 -16.55 -6.20
CA ASP A 122 -13.30 -17.75 -6.90
C ASP A 122 -13.36 -17.56 -8.45
N ARG A 123 -12.32 -16.93 -8.99
CA ARG A 123 -12.17 -16.60 -10.41
C ARG A 123 -10.82 -17.08 -10.96
N PRO A 124 -10.62 -18.39 -11.13
CA PRO A 124 -9.30 -18.96 -11.46
C PRO A 124 -8.77 -18.53 -12.84
N ALA A 125 -9.66 -18.14 -13.75
CA ALA A 125 -9.32 -17.78 -15.15
C ALA A 125 -8.99 -16.30 -15.37
N LEU A 126 -8.98 -15.44 -14.33
CA LEU A 126 -8.62 -14.03 -14.50
C LEU A 126 -7.21 -13.92 -15.12
N ALA A 127 -7.11 -13.23 -16.24
CA ALA A 127 -5.82 -12.95 -16.89
C ALA A 127 -4.96 -12.03 -16.00
N VAL A 128 -3.65 -12.10 -16.16
CA VAL A 128 -2.69 -11.21 -15.50
C VAL A 128 -2.00 -10.35 -16.55
N GLU A 129 -1.96 -9.06 -16.32
CA GLU A 129 -1.21 -8.06 -17.07
C GLU A 129 -0.14 -7.47 -16.13
N ARG A 130 1.06 -7.26 -16.65
CA ARG A 130 2.13 -6.54 -15.95
C ARG A 130 2.59 -5.41 -16.84
N VAL A 131 2.62 -4.22 -16.30
CA VAL A 131 3.06 -3.01 -17.00
C VAL A 131 3.97 -2.20 -16.07
N SER A 132 5.12 -1.76 -16.56
CA SER A 132 5.95 -0.85 -15.77
C SER A 132 5.29 0.54 -15.69
N TYR A 133 5.50 1.25 -14.58
CA TYR A 133 5.01 2.62 -14.41
C TYR A 133 5.42 3.52 -15.58
N ARG A 134 6.67 3.37 -16.04
CA ARG A 134 7.18 4.12 -17.19
C ARG A 134 6.44 3.82 -18.49
N ALA A 135 6.18 2.53 -18.78
CA ALA A 135 5.42 2.12 -19.97
C ALA A 135 3.98 2.62 -19.89
N LEU A 136 3.31 2.49 -18.72
CA LEU A 136 1.96 2.96 -18.52
C LEU A 136 1.80 4.45 -18.85
N PHE A 137 2.74 5.30 -18.41
CA PHE A 137 2.71 6.74 -18.70
C PHE A 137 3.04 7.07 -20.15
N ARG A 138 4.01 6.37 -20.74
CA ARG A 138 4.38 6.56 -22.15
C ARG A 138 3.25 6.18 -23.08
N ASP A 139 2.65 5.02 -22.86
CA ASP A 139 1.60 4.49 -23.72
C ASP A 139 0.27 5.23 -23.51
N GLY A 140 -0.06 5.58 -22.28
CA GLY A 140 -1.33 6.22 -21.94
C GLY A 140 -1.35 7.75 -22.13
N LEU A 141 -0.23 8.44 -21.90
CA LEU A 141 -0.18 9.91 -21.86
C LEU A 141 0.88 10.51 -22.81
N GLY A 142 1.76 9.70 -23.40
CA GLY A 142 2.83 10.14 -24.28
C GLY A 142 3.95 10.90 -23.54
N ILE A 143 4.13 10.67 -22.25
CA ILE A 143 5.17 11.31 -21.43
C ILE A 143 6.06 10.27 -20.73
N ASP A 144 7.32 10.63 -20.50
CA ASP A 144 8.24 9.83 -19.72
C ASP A 144 8.25 10.34 -18.26
N PRO A 145 7.74 9.56 -17.29
CA PRO A 145 7.67 10.01 -15.91
C PRO A 145 9.04 10.20 -15.24
N TRP A 146 10.16 9.75 -15.84
CA TRP A 146 11.51 10.02 -15.33
C TRP A 146 12.08 11.37 -15.76
N ASP A 147 11.74 11.83 -16.96
CA ASP A 147 12.40 12.98 -17.59
C ASP A 147 11.49 14.20 -17.77
N THR A 148 10.16 14.04 -17.54
CA THR A 148 9.18 15.11 -17.75
C THR A 148 9.25 16.15 -16.63
N SER A 149 9.36 17.43 -16.98
CA SER A 149 9.37 18.52 -16.00
C SER A 149 7.98 18.77 -15.37
N VAL A 150 7.93 19.39 -14.19
CA VAL A 150 6.67 19.79 -13.51
C VAL A 150 5.76 20.60 -14.43
N ALA A 151 6.32 21.56 -15.18
CA ALA A 151 5.55 22.36 -16.14
C ALA A 151 4.91 21.49 -17.23
N ALA A 152 5.65 20.52 -17.78
CA ALA A 152 5.14 19.62 -18.81
C ALA A 152 4.12 18.60 -18.25
N LEU A 153 4.25 18.17 -16.99
CA LEU A 153 3.25 17.35 -16.30
C LEU A 153 1.94 18.11 -16.13
N ARG A 154 2.00 19.36 -15.68
CA ARG A 154 0.83 20.25 -15.57
C ARG A 154 0.16 20.48 -16.93
N ASP A 155 0.93 20.73 -17.98
CA ASP A 155 0.39 20.90 -19.34
C ASP A 155 -0.22 19.60 -19.87
N CYS A 156 0.34 18.44 -19.52
CA CYS A 156 -0.27 17.16 -19.80
C CYS A 156 -1.63 17.02 -19.11
N ALA A 157 -1.74 17.36 -17.82
CA ALA A 157 -3.00 17.32 -17.08
C ALA A 157 -4.10 18.18 -17.72
N ARG A 158 -3.73 19.39 -18.19
CA ARG A 158 -4.64 20.24 -18.96
C ARG A 158 -5.04 19.61 -20.29
N ARG A 159 -4.09 19.12 -21.05
CA ARG A 159 -4.30 18.49 -22.37
C ARG A 159 -5.22 17.29 -22.28
N VAL A 160 -5.11 16.48 -21.22
CA VAL A 160 -5.99 15.32 -21.02
C VAL A 160 -7.30 15.67 -20.32
N GLY A 161 -7.57 16.97 -20.09
CA GLY A 161 -8.86 17.47 -19.60
C GLY A 161 -9.11 17.15 -18.11
N ILE A 162 -8.09 17.19 -17.24
CA ILE A 162 -8.30 17.17 -15.80
C ILE A 162 -8.76 18.58 -15.38
N GLY A 163 -9.96 18.68 -14.81
CA GLY A 163 -10.50 19.94 -14.33
C GLY A 163 -9.84 20.42 -13.04
N GLY A 164 -9.87 21.75 -12.79
CA GLY A 164 -9.40 22.32 -11.51
C GLY A 164 -7.89 22.35 -11.32
N VAL A 165 -7.10 22.08 -12.36
CA VAL A 165 -5.63 22.11 -12.27
C VAL A 165 -5.04 23.53 -12.22
N GLU A 166 -5.86 24.54 -12.46
CA GLU A 166 -5.44 25.95 -12.41
C GLU A 166 -5.20 26.37 -10.96
N GLY A 167 -3.98 26.79 -10.66
CA GLY A 167 -3.60 27.20 -9.30
C GLY A 167 -3.19 26.06 -8.36
N LEU A 168 -3.14 24.80 -8.83
CA LEU A 168 -2.53 23.74 -8.05
C LEU A 168 -1.00 23.90 -8.04
N GLU A 169 -0.44 23.95 -6.85
CA GLU A 169 1.00 23.95 -6.61
C GLU A 169 1.42 22.55 -6.10
N LEU A 170 1.53 21.60 -7.02
CA LEU A 170 2.00 20.25 -6.73
C LEU A 170 3.47 20.13 -7.11
N ASP A 171 4.20 19.34 -6.33
CA ASP A 171 5.51 18.86 -6.73
C ASP A 171 5.40 17.84 -7.89
N ARG A 172 6.52 17.25 -8.27
CA ARG A 172 6.56 16.31 -9.37
C ARG A 172 5.74 15.04 -9.12
N ASP A 173 5.84 14.48 -7.92
CA ASP A 173 5.13 13.27 -7.56
C ASP A 173 3.64 13.50 -7.43
N GLY A 174 3.22 14.63 -6.86
CA GLY A 174 1.81 15.02 -6.81
C GLY A 174 1.18 15.18 -8.21
N TRP A 175 1.92 15.67 -9.22
CA TRP A 175 1.42 15.70 -10.59
C TRP A 175 1.35 14.32 -11.23
N LEU A 176 2.30 13.44 -10.94
CA LEU A 176 2.28 12.04 -11.42
C LEU A 176 1.09 11.29 -10.81
N ASP A 177 0.84 11.44 -9.50
CA ASP A 177 -0.29 10.81 -8.82
C ASP A 177 -1.64 11.33 -9.35
N LEU A 178 -1.74 12.64 -9.59
CA LEU A 178 -2.93 13.23 -10.20
C LEU A 178 -3.22 12.65 -11.59
N LEU A 179 -2.19 12.51 -12.43
CA LEU A 179 -2.30 11.93 -13.77
C LEU A 179 -2.65 10.44 -13.71
N LEU A 180 -2.02 9.69 -12.82
CA LEU A 180 -2.29 8.27 -12.61
C LEU A 180 -3.75 8.07 -12.20
N SER A 181 -4.18 8.69 -11.10
CA SER A 181 -5.51 8.49 -10.52
C SER A 181 -6.65 8.97 -11.43
N HIS A 182 -6.49 10.09 -12.13
CA HIS A 182 -7.57 10.66 -12.93
C HIS A 182 -7.64 10.12 -14.36
N ARG A 183 -6.57 9.51 -14.87
CA ARG A 183 -6.53 9.12 -16.30
C ARG A 183 -6.15 7.68 -16.57
N LEU A 184 -5.25 7.11 -15.79
CA LEU A 184 -4.70 5.80 -16.09
C LEU A 184 -5.40 4.69 -15.30
N GLU A 185 -5.63 4.87 -14.00
CA GLU A 185 -6.21 3.85 -13.12
C GLU A 185 -7.55 3.30 -13.61
N SER A 186 -8.42 4.18 -14.11
CA SER A 186 -9.75 3.76 -14.57
C SER A 186 -9.73 2.72 -15.68
N GLY A 187 -8.62 2.62 -16.44
CA GLY A 187 -8.39 1.62 -17.48
C GLY A 187 -7.77 0.32 -16.97
N LEU A 188 -7.18 0.34 -15.79
CA LEU A 188 -6.46 -0.81 -15.23
C LEU A 188 -7.41 -1.87 -14.68
N GLY A 189 -7.03 -3.14 -14.81
CA GLY A 189 -7.73 -4.25 -14.17
C GLY A 189 -9.12 -4.57 -14.74
N ARG A 190 -9.49 -4.06 -15.92
CA ARG A 190 -10.78 -4.34 -16.54
C ARG A 190 -10.85 -5.78 -17.03
N GLY A 191 -11.61 -6.62 -16.31
CA GLY A 191 -11.73 -8.06 -16.60
C GLY A 191 -10.44 -8.87 -16.39
N ARG A 192 -9.45 -8.32 -15.71
CA ARG A 192 -8.13 -8.93 -15.46
C ARG A 192 -7.52 -8.39 -14.16
N LEU A 193 -6.36 -8.91 -13.82
CA LEU A 193 -5.48 -8.38 -12.76
C LEU A 193 -4.39 -7.56 -13.44
N SER A 194 -4.32 -6.24 -13.22
CA SER A 194 -3.26 -5.39 -13.77
C SER A 194 -2.28 -4.98 -12.68
N PHE A 195 -1.03 -5.41 -12.81
CA PHE A 195 0.06 -5.02 -11.93
C PHE A 195 0.86 -3.89 -12.58
N VAL A 196 0.89 -2.74 -11.92
CA VAL A 196 1.80 -1.64 -12.25
C VAL A 196 3.03 -1.80 -11.38
N HIS A 197 4.23 -1.84 -11.96
CA HIS A 197 5.47 -2.10 -11.23
C HIS A 197 6.60 -1.18 -11.65
N ASP A 198 7.71 -1.19 -10.90
CA ASP A 198 8.90 -0.34 -11.14
C ASP A 198 8.53 1.14 -11.11
N TYR A 199 8.20 1.63 -9.91
CA TYR A 199 7.83 3.02 -9.64
C TYR A 199 9.05 3.96 -9.67
N PRO A 200 8.86 5.29 -9.80
CA PRO A 200 9.95 6.25 -9.61
C PRO A 200 10.59 6.11 -8.23
N PRO A 201 11.92 6.31 -8.09
CA PRO A 201 12.60 6.26 -6.79
C PRO A 201 12.02 7.19 -5.73
N SER A 202 11.49 8.36 -6.12
CA SER A 202 10.82 9.30 -5.23
C SER A 202 9.54 8.74 -4.62
N GLN A 203 8.92 7.76 -5.25
CA GLN A 203 7.70 7.07 -4.78
C GLN A 203 8.01 5.67 -4.20
N ALA A 204 9.25 5.47 -3.75
CA ALA A 204 9.68 4.17 -3.23
C ALA A 204 8.97 3.75 -1.94
N ALA A 205 8.46 4.67 -1.14
CA ALA A 205 7.95 4.39 0.20
C ALA A 205 8.97 3.55 1.00
N LEU A 206 8.64 2.32 1.37
CA LEU A 206 9.52 1.39 2.09
C LEU A 206 10.16 0.33 1.16
N ALA A 207 10.05 0.51 -0.16
CA ALA A 207 10.67 -0.38 -1.14
C ALA A 207 12.17 -0.14 -1.30
N ARG A 208 12.88 -1.19 -1.63
CA ARG A 208 14.26 -1.09 -2.12
C ARG A 208 14.30 -0.36 -3.46
N VAL A 209 15.28 0.52 -3.65
CA VAL A 209 15.56 1.16 -4.94
C VAL A 209 16.64 0.37 -5.66
N ARG A 210 16.30 -0.19 -6.83
CA ARG A 210 17.27 -0.83 -7.71
C ARG A 210 18.02 0.23 -8.51
N PRO A 211 19.37 0.33 -8.34
CA PRO A 211 20.18 1.30 -9.08
C PRO A 211 20.27 0.93 -10.57
N GLY A 212 20.64 1.91 -11.40
CA GLY A 212 20.87 1.72 -12.84
C GLY A 212 20.85 3.04 -13.60
N ALA A 213 20.90 2.97 -14.93
CA ALA A 213 20.77 4.16 -15.77
C ALA A 213 19.40 4.85 -15.65
N ALA A 214 18.37 4.09 -15.32
CA ALA A 214 17.05 4.58 -14.90
C ALA A 214 16.69 3.82 -13.62
N PRO A 215 17.03 4.35 -12.42
CA PRO A 215 16.74 3.66 -11.17
C PRO A 215 15.24 3.54 -10.95
N VAL A 216 14.81 2.45 -10.30
CA VAL A 216 13.39 2.16 -10.03
C VAL A 216 13.21 1.71 -8.59
N ALA A 217 12.10 2.09 -7.99
CA ALA A 217 11.62 1.46 -6.76
C ALA A 217 11.03 0.09 -7.11
N GLU A 218 11.50 -0.95 -6.47
CA GLU A 218 10.97 -2.32 -6.63
C GLU A 218 9.65 -2.45 -5.88
N ARG A 219 8.67 -1.70 -6.34
CA ARG A 219 7.30 -1.56 -5.84
C ARG A 219 6.32 -1.98 -6.92
N PHE A 220 5.21 -2.56 -6.52
CA PHE A 220 4.09 -2.82 -7.41
C PHE A 220 2.75 -2.51 -6.74
N GLU A 221 1.77 -2.18 -7.55
CA GLU A 221 0.38 -2.09 -7.15
C GLU A 221 -0.48 -2.99 -8.03
N LEU A 222 -1.49 -3.61 -7.43
CA LEU A 222 -2.50 -4.39 -8.14
C LEU A 222 -3.77 -3.56 -8.31
N TYR A 223 -4.23 -3.49 -9.54
CA TYR A 223 -5.52 -2.90 -9.91
C TYR A 223 -6.50 -3.95 -10.41
N VAL A 224 -7.75 -3.86 -9.96
CA VAL A 224 -8.88 -4.67 -10.45
C VAL A 224 -10.08 -3.76 -10.61
N GLU A 225 -10.70 -3.78 -11.79
CA GLU A 225 -11.84 -2.92 -12.16
C GLU A 225 -11.59 -1.42 -11.93
N GLY A 226 -10.35 -0.96 -12.12
CA GLY A 226 -9.95 0.43 -11.92
C GLY A 226 -9.76 0.82 -10.46
N VAL A 227 -9.61 -0.15 -9.57
CA VAL A 227 -9.42 0.07 -8.13
C VAL A 227 -8.11 -0.56 -7.69
N GLU A 228 -7.28 0.21 -7.01
CA GLU A 228 -6.09 -0.30 -6.33
C GLU A 228 -6.52 -1.23 -5.19
N LEU A 229 -6.06 -2.49 -5.27
CA LEU A 229 -6.33 -3.51 -4.26
C LEU A 229 -5.15 -3.81 -3.35
N ALA A 230 -3.94 -3.77 -3.88
CA ALA A 230 -2.75 -4.16 -3.15
C ALA A 230 -1.56 -3.30 -3.54
N ASN A 231 -0.65 -3.10 -2.58
CA ASN A 231 0.62 -2.42 -2.73
C ASN A 231 1.71 -3.27 -2.09
N GLY A 232 2.77 -3.58 -2.84
CA GLY A 232 3.82 -4.49 -2.39
C GLY A 232 5.21 -4.07 -2.84
N PHE A 233 6.20 -4.58 -2.13
CA PHE A 233 7.59 -4.16 -2.27
C PHE A 233 8.56 -5.33 -2.30
N GLN A 234 9.75 -5.10 -2.91
CA GLN A 234 10.97 -5.68 -2.41
C GLN A 234 11.37 -4.85 -1.20
N GLU A 235 11.50 -5.48 -0.05
CA GLU A 235 11.70 -4.75 1.20
C GLU A 235 13.06 -4.07 1.27
N LEU A 236 13.09 -2.84 1.77
CA LEU A 236 14.33 -2.17 2.13
C LEU A 236 14.88 -2.79 3.42
N THR A 237 16.12 -3.27 3.36
CA THR A 237 16.80 -3.90 4.49
C THR A 237 17.89 -3.03 5.09
N ASP A 238 18.25 -1.91 4.44
CA ASP A 238 19.26 -0.96 4.91
C ASP A 238 18.69 -0.02 5.98
N ALA A 239 19.15 -0.17 7.22
CA ALA A 239 18.70 0.64 8.36
C ALA A 239 19.08 2.11 8.24
N ALA A 240 20.24 2.43 7.64
CA ALA A 240 20.68 3.80 7.49
C ALA A 240 19.85 4.54 6.44
N GLU A 241 19.56 3.89 5.31
CA GLU A 241 18.65 4.43 4.30
C GLU A 241 17.23 4.60 4.86
N GLN A 242 16.71 3.61 5.61
CA GLN A 242 15.38 3.71 6.20
C GLN A 242 15.28 4.88 7.19
N ARG A 243 16.29 5.08 8.01
CA ARG A 243 16.37 6.22 8.94
C ARG A 243 16.37 7.54 8.18
N ALA A 244 17.18 7.66 7.13
CA ALA A 244 17.24 8.86 6.30
C ALA A 244 15.89 9.18 5.63
N ARG A 245 15.13 8.17 5.21
CA ARG A 245 13.76 8.36 4.67
C ARG A 245 12.80 8.86 5.74
N PHE A 246 12.82 8.29 6.94
CA PHE A 246 11.98 8.75 8.06
C PHE A 246 12.32 10.20 8.46
N ASP A 247 13.60 10.54 8.48
CA ASP A 247 14.04 11.91 8.79
C ASP A 247 13.55 12.89 7.71
N ALA A 248 13.62 12.52 6.43
CA ALA A 248 13.11 13.32 5.32
C ALA A 248 11.58 13.51 5.40
N ASP A 249 10.82 12.47 5.73
CA ASP A 249 9.36 12.56 5.95
C ASP A 249 9.03 13.54 7.08
N LEU A 250 9.73 13.43 8.22
CA LEU A 250 9.54 14.29 9.38
C LEU A 250 9.90 15.74 9.07
N ASP A 251 10.98 15.97 8.32
CA ASP A 251 11.36 17.30 7.85
C ASP A 251 10.30 17.89 6.91
N TRP A 252 9.77 17.09 6.01
CA TRP A 252 8.66 17.50 5.14
C TRP A 252 7.41 17.88 5.93
N ARG A 253 7.01 17.02 6.91
CA ARG A 253 5.88 17.30 7.81
C ARG A 253 6.07 18.64 8.52
N ARG A 254 7.24 18.87 9.07
CA ARG A 254 7.59 20.12 9.78
C ARG A 254 7.52 21.34 8.86
N ALA A 255 8.08 21.23 7.65
CA ALA A 255 8.07 22.30 6.66
C ALA A 255 6.66 22.67 6.17
N ASN A 256 5.73 21.70 6.18
CA ASN A 256 4.34 21.88 5.72
C ASN A 256 3.33 22.02 6.87
N GLY A 257 3.78 22.21 8.11
CA GLY A 257 2.91 22.46 9.26
C GLY A 257 2.06 21.26 9.71
N GLN A 258 2.44 20.04 9.30
CA GLN A 258 1.83 18.83 9.79
C GLN A 258 2.36 18.47 11.19
N ALA A 259 1.57 17.69 11.95
CA ALA A 259 1.97 17.24 13.27
C ALA A 259 3.26 16.39 13.22
N GLU A 260 4.20 16.68 14.12
CA GLU A 260 5.33 15.81 14.34
C GLU A 260 4.87 14.50 14.98
N VAL A 261 5.39 13.38 14.48
CA VAL A 261 5.07 12.05 14.97
C VAL A 261 6.35 11.29 15.33
N PRO A 262 6.33 10.40 16.33
CA PRO A 262 7.51 9.61 16.68
C PRO A 262 7.73 8.49 15.64
N ALA A 263 8.94 8.42 15.08
CA ALA A 263 9.37 7.28 14.26
C ALA A 263 9.51 6.00 15.10
N ASP A 264 9.33 4.83 14.48
CA ASP A 264 9.45 3.53 15.16
C ASP A 264 10.92 3.13 15.32
N VAL A 265 11.49 3.48 16.48
CA VAL A 265 12.86 3.12 16.84
C VAL A 265 13.06 1.61 17.00
N HIS A 266 12.01 0.84 17.31
CA HIS A 266 12.10 -0.61 17.43
C HIS A 266 12.16 -1.28 16.05
N PHE A 267 11.47 -0.72 15.05
CA PHE A 267 11.60 -1.16 13.68
C PHE A 267 13.01 -0.87 13.14
N LEU A 268 13.53 0.34 13.36
CA LEU A 268 14.90 0.68 12.97
C LEU A 268 15.93 -0.24 13.64
N ALA A 269 15.79 -0.54 14.92
CA ALA A 269 16.64 -1.51 15.62
C ALA A 269 16.53 -2.94 15.05
N ALA A 270 15.36 -3.35 14.58
CA ALA A 270 15.18 -4.64 13.91
C ALA A 270 15.90 -4.68 12.55
N LEU A 271 15.90 -3.59 11.79
CA LEU A 271 16.69 -3.46 10.57
C LEU A 271 18.20 -3.54 10.86
N GLU A 272 18.67 -2.85 11.90
CA GLU A 272 20.06 -2.90 12.34
C GLU A 272 20.50 -4.30 12.79
N ALA A 273 19.58 -5.07 13.40
CA ALA A 273 19.84 -6.46 13.79
C ALA A 273 19.88 -7.43 12.58
N GLY A 274 19.32 -7.03 11.45
CA GLY A 274 19.29 -7.76 10.19
C GLY A 274 17.89 -8.25 9.81
N LEU A 275 17.24 -7.54 8.89
CA LEU A 275 16.03 -8.01 8.22
C LEU A 275 16.43 -8.91 7.06
N PRO A 276 15.89 -10.13 6.94
CA PRO A 276 16.19 -10.99 5.79
C PRO A 276 15.64 -10.35 4.50
N GLU A 277 16.38 -10.50 3.38
CA GLU A 277 15.86 -10.18 2.06
C GLU A 277 14.47 -10.81 1.91
N SER A 278 13.47 -10.00 1.62
CA SER A 278 12.07 -10.42 1.57
C SER A 278 11.26 -9.54 0.65
N ALA A 279 10.14 -10.06 0.18
CA ALA A 279 9.11 -9.27 -0.47
C ALA A 279 7.83 -9.32 0.37
N GLY A 280 7.15 -8.19 0.49
CA GLY A 280 5.93 -8.04 1.25
C GLY A 280 4.83 -7.30 0.48
N VAL A 281 3.59 -7.49 0.88
CA VAL A 281 2.44 -6.85 0.24
C VAL A 281 1.29 -6.70 1.21
N ALA A 282 0.60 -5.56 1.11
CA ALA A 282 -0.65 -5.26 1.79
C ALA A 282 -1.82 -5.25 0.79
N LEU A 283 -2.95 -5.87 1.15
CA LEU A 283 -4.15 -5.99 0.33
C LEU A 283 -5.39 -5.58 1.11
N GLY A 284 -6.18 -4.65 0.55
CA GLY A 284 -7.42 -4.16 1.14
C GLY A 284 -8.57 -5.17 1.01
N LEU A 285 -8.92 -5.84 2.11
CA LEU A 285 -9.94 -6.89 2.10
C LEU A 285 -11.35 -6.36 1.84
N ASP A 286 -11.67 -5.15 2.29
CA ASP A 286 -12.98 -4.56 2.07
C ASP A 286 -13.18 -4.20 0.59
N ARG A 287 -12.16 -3.64 -0.07
CA ARG A 287 -12.18 -3.40 -1.52
C ARG A 287 -12.26 -4.71 -2.32
N LEU A 288 -11.53 -5.76 -1.91
CA LEU A 288 -11.64 -7.08 -2.52
C LEU A 288 -13.06 -7.64 -2.39
N LEU A 289 -13.70 -7.47 -1.24
CA LEU A 289 -15.09 -7.91 -1.01
C LEU A 289 -16.09 -7.09 -1.86
N MET A 290 -15.86 -5.78 -2.02
CA MET A 290 -16.67 -4.96 -2.93
C MET A 290 -16.62 -5.50 -4.36
N ILE A 291 -15.44 -5.86 -4.86
CA ILE A 291 -15.26 -6.43 -6.20
C ILE A 291 -15.91 -7.81 -6.31
N ALA A 292 -15.78 -8.64 -5.28
CA ALA A 292 -16.39 -9.97 -5.24
C ALA A 292 -17.92 -9.93 -5.31
N THR A 293 -18.53 -8.90 -4.70
CA THR A 293 -19.99 -8.80 -4.51
C THR A 293 -20.65 -7.77 -5.43
N GLY A 294 -19.87 -6.95 -6.15
CA GLY A 294 -20.37 -5.83 -6.94
C GLY A 294 -20.93 -4.69 -6.08
N ALA A 295 -20.48 -4.56 -4.83
CA ALA A 295 -20.95 -3.51 -3.93
C ALA A 295 -20.54 -2.11 -4.43
N PRO A 296 -21.44 -1.10 -4.33
CA PRO A 296 -21.22 0.22 -4.91
C PRO A 296 -20.19 1.07 -4.13
N ASP A 297 -20.08 0.83 -2.81
CA ASP A 297 -19.23 1.57 -1.88
C ASP A 297 -18.77 0.66 -0.74
N ILE A 298 -17.79 1.15 0.04
CA ILE A 298 -17.20 0.39 1.14
C ILE A 298 -18.19 0.15 2.29
N ASP A 299 -19.12 1.07 2.52
CA ASP A 299 -20.13 0.94 3.60
C ASP A 299 -21.06 -0.26 3.37
N ALA A 300 -21.31 -0.60 2.11
CA ALA A 300 -22.14 -1.75 1.74
C ALA A 300 -21.50 -3.10 2.12
N VAL A 301 -20.19 -3.14 2.33
CA VAL A 301 -19.47 -4.37 2.74
C VAL A 301 -19.11 -4.40 4.23
N LEU A 302 -19.25 -3.28 4.94
CA LEU A 302 -19.03 -3.20 6.38
C LEU A 302 -20.31 -3.56 7.14
N ALA A 303 -20.18 -4.30 8.25
CA ALA A 303 -21.33 -4.59 9.12
C ALA A 303 -21.85 -3.30 9.79
N PHE A 304 -20.93 -2.48 10.26
CA PHE A 304 -21.20 -1.19 10.89
C PHE A 304 -20.18 -0.15 10.38
N PRO A 305 -20.54 0.70 9.40
CA PRO A 305 -19.78 1.90 9.09
C PRO A 305 -19.70 2.84 10.29
N VAL A 306 -18.67 3.70 10.33
CA VAL A 306 -18.36 4.55 11.49
C VAL A 306 -19.55 5.39 11.97
N GLU A 307 -20.45 5.81 11.09
CA GLU A 307 -21.64 6.57 11.41
C GLU A 307 -22.73 5.74 12.12
N ARG A 308 -22.56 4.41 12.16
CA ARG A 308 -23.50 3.46 12.79
C ARG A 308 -22.82 2.51 13.77
N ALA A 309 -21.52 2.71 14.04
CA ALA A 309 -20.74 1.91 14.96
C ALA A 309 -20.95 2.33 16.42
#